data_beac11d82578a0699bb183a0835fed2b
#
_entry.id   beac11d82578a0699bb183a0835fed2b
#
_cell.length_a   1.000
_cell.length_b   1.000
_cell.length_c   1.000
_cell.angle_alpha   90.00
_cell.angle_beta   90.00
_cell.angle_gamma   90.00
#
_symmetry.space_group_name_H-M   'P 1'
#
loop_
_entity.id
_entity.type
_entity.pdbx_description
1 polymer ?
#
loop_
_entity_poly.entity_id
_entity_poly.type
_entity_poly.pdbx_seq_one_letter_code
_entity_poly.pdbx_strand_id
1 'polypeptide(L)'
;CGEWLLAFLTISFVYWIVDKKCGIYLAFNYFLGILINQFIKITACIYRPWVLDSRIHPTASAMKMATGYSFPSGHTAIATSIWGGLAVKFWNNKVLRYAFICLVLLVGFSRNYLLVHTPQDVVVSLILGIFILWGNLKLLDWIDKGKNRDWVVFGAVLFVCAVLIAYTELKHYPIDYF
;
A
#
# COMPACT_ATOMS: atom_id res chain seq x y z
N CYS A 1 -4.12 14.13 2.66
CA CYS A 1 -3.13 14.31 3.76
C CYS A 1 -3.46 13.55 5.05
N GLY A 2 -4.70 13.05 5.27
CA GLY A 2 -5.07 12.33 6.51
C GLY A 2 -4.78 10.83 6.55
N GLU A 3 -4.51 10.21 5.43
CA GLU A 3 -4.40 8.74 5.35
C GLU A 3 -3.17 8.18 6.06
N TRP A 4 -2.04 8.83 5.92
CA TRP A 4 -0.83 8.40 6.62
C TRP A 4 -1.00 8.53 8.14
N LEU A 5 -1.60 9.65 8.58
CA LEU A 5 -1.87 9.85 10.00
C LEU A 5 -2.77 8.75 10.54
N LEU A 6 -3.87 8.41 9.81
CA LEU A 6 -4.76 7.33 10.20
C LEU A 6 -4.03 5.98 10.23
N ALA A 7 -3.18 5.69 9.24
CA ALA A 7 -2.39 4.46 9.22
C ALA A 7 -1.43 4.39 10.41
N PHE A 8 -0.67 5.46 10.66
CA PHE A 8 0.25 5.51 11.81
C PHE A 8 -0.47 5.41 13.15
N LEU A 9 -1.59 6.10 13.32
CA LEU A 9 -2.40 6.00 14.54
C LEU A 9 -2.94 4.59 14.74
N THR A 10 -3.43 3.95 13.66
CA THR A 10 -3.93 2.57 13.74
C THR A 10 -2.80 1.58 14.08
N ILE A 11 -1.66 1.67 13.43
CA ILE A 11 -0.49 0.82 13.71
C ILE A 11 -0.03 1.01 15.16
N SER A 12 0.11 2.26 15.60
CA SER A 12 0.54 2.60 16.97
C SER A 12 -0.46 2.10 18.01
N PHE A 13 -1.76 2.32 17.78
CA PHE A 13 -2.81 1.82 18.66
C PHE A 13 -2.78 0.30 18.78
N VAL A 14 -2.70 -0.40 17.66
CA VAL A 14 -2.64 -1.86 17.66
C VAL A 14 -1.38 -2.35 18.35
N TYR A 15 -0.23 -1.74 18.09
CA TYR A 15 1.05 -2.12 18.69
C TYR A 15 1.07 -1.97 20.21
N TRP A 16 0.57 -0.82 20.72
CA TRP A 16 0.66 -0.51 22.14
C TRP A 16 -0.50 -1.07 22.99
N ILE A 17 -1.69 -1.19 22.39
CA ILE A 17 -2.92 -1.48 23.16
C ILE A 17 -3.47 -2.88 22.86
N VAL A 18 -3.35 -3.38 21.62
CA VAL A 18 -3.96 -4.65 21.22
C VAL A 18 -2.97 -5.80 21.25
N ASP A 19 -1.94 -5.77 20.39
CA ASP A 19 -0.96 -6.85 20.24
C ASP A 19 0.27 -6.34 19.48
N LYS A 20 1.45 -6.40 20.12
CA LYS A 20 2.72 -5.96 19.53
C LYS A 20 3.06 -6.67 18.22
N LYS A 21 2.86 -7.99 18.14
CA LYS A 21 3.14 -8.76 16.92
C LYS A 21 2.22 -8.33 15.78
N CYS A 22 0.96 -8.07 16.09
CA CYS A 22 0.03 -7.54 15.10
C CYS A 22 0.44 -6.14 14.63
N GLY A 23 0.83 -5.24 15.54
CA GLY A 23 1.32 -3.91 15.19
C GLY A 23 2.56 -3.97 14.29
N ILE A 24 3.53 -4.84 14.59
CA ILE A 24 4.70 -5.08 13.73
C ILE A 24 4.26 -5.60 12.35
N TYR A 25 3.35 -6.56 12.30
CA TYR A 25 2.82 -7.09 11.05
C TYR A 25 2.16 -6.00 10.19
N LEU A 26 1.34 -5.15 10.79
CA LEU A 26 0.72 -4.01 10.09
C LEU A 26 1.76 -3.01 9.59
N ALA A 27 2.79 -2.71 10.39
CA ALA A 27 3.88 -1.84 9.99
C ALA A 27 4.63 -2.40 8.77
N PHE A 28 5.01 -3.69 8.78
CA PHE A 28 5.65 -4.33 7.64
C PHE A 28 4.76 -4.30 6.39
N ASN A 29 3.47 -4.60 6.52
CA ASN A 29 2.52 -4.54 5.40
C ASN A 29 2.44 -3.12 4.83
N TYR A 30 2.37 -2.12 5.69
CA TYR A 30 2.27 -0.72 5.29
C TYR A 30 3.53 -0.26 4.53
N PHE A 31 4.71 -0.46 5.12
CA PHE A 31 5.96 0.00 4.51
C PHE A 31 6.29 -0.74 3.22
N LEU A 32 6.18 -2.08 3.20
CA LEU A 32 6.40 -2.85 1.98
C LEU A 32 5.33 -2.55 0.93
N GLY A 33 4.09 -2.38 1.34
CA GLY A 33 3.00 -2.03 0.44
C GLY A 33 3.25 -0.70 -0.28
N ILE A 34 3.67 0.34 0.46
CA ILE A 34 4.03 1.63 -0.13
C ILE A 34 5.27 1.50 -1.01
N LEU A 35 6.31 0.83 -0.53
CA LEU A 35 7.58 0.70 -1.25
C LEU A 35 7.38 0.03 -2.61
N ILE A 36 6.69 -1.11 -2.64
CA ILE A 36 6.40 -1.85 -3.88
C ILE A 36 5.46 -1.04 -4.78
N ASN A 37 4.43 -0.41 -4.20
CA ASN A 37 3.51 0.43 -4.97
C ASN A 37 4.23 1.58 -5.65
N GLN A 38 5.10 2.31 -4.93
CA GLN A 38 5.85 3.43 -5.50
C GLN A 38 6.86 2.96 -6.54
N PHE A 39 7.57 1.86 -6.29
CA PHE A 39 8.48 1.30 -7.28
C PHE A 39 7.77 0.98 -8.60
N ILE A 40 6.62 0.29 -8.55
CA ILE A 40 5.85 -0.01 -9.75
C ILE A 40 5.33 1.29 -10.40
N LYS A 41 4.87 2.25 -9.60
CA LYS A 41 4.34 3.54 -10.07
C LYS A 41 5.37 4.32 -10.87
N ILE A 42 6.58 4.48 -10.34
CA ILE A 42 7.67 5.18 -11.02
C ILE A 42 8.26 4.38 -12.18
N THR A 43 8.08 3.05 -12.18
CA THR A 43 8.54 2.19 -13.27
C THR A 43 7.58 2.21 -14.44
N ALA A 44 6.28 2.09 -14.18
CA ALA A 44 5.24 2.05 -15.21
C ALA A 44 4.93 3.42 -15.81
N CYS A 45 5.06 4.51 -15.06
CA CYS A 45 4.80 5.88 -15.49
C CYS A 45 3.45 6.07 -16.20
N ILE A 46 2.39 5.37 -15.76
CA ILE A 46 1.06 5.45 -16.39
C ILE A 46 0.34 6.70 -15.92
N TYR A 47 -0.09 7.55 -16.86
CA TYR A 47 -0.80 8.79 -16.57
C TYR A 47 -2.20 8.54 -16.00
N ARG A 48 -2.72 9.57 -15.35
CA ARG A 48 -4.07 9.57 -14.76
C ARG A 48 -5.16 9.50 -15.84
N PRO A 49 -6.34 8.92 -15.53
CA PRO A 49 -7.42 8.77 -16.50
C PRO A 49 -7.81 10.08 -17.21
N TRP A 50 -7.85 11.20 -16.50
CA TRP A 50 -8.21 12.50 -17.07
C TRP A 50 -7.11 13.13 -17.95
N VAL A 51 -5.87 12.63 -17.87
CA VAL A 51 -4.79 13.04 -18.78
C VAL A 51 -4.86 12.22 -20.07
N LEU A 52 -5.29 10.96 -19.95
CA LEU A 52 -5.41 10.05 -21.10
C LEU A 52 -6.69 10.30 -21.93
N ASP A 53 -7.78 10.71 -21.28
CA ASP A 53 -9.06 10.98 -21.93
C ASP A 53 -9.67 12.28 -21.41
N SER A 54 -9.74 13.29 -22.26
CA SER A 54 -10.28 14.62 -21.94
C SER A 54 -11.78 14.62 -21.62
N ARG A 55 -12.49 13.52 -21.81
CA ARG A 55 -13.91 13.38 -21.41
C ARG A 55 -14.07 13.05 -19.92
N ILE A 56 -13.00 12.67 -19.26
CA ILE A 56 -13.01 12.33 -17.85
C ILE A 56 -12.72 13.58 -17.02
N HIS A 57 -13.68 14.00 -16.22
CA HIS A 57 -13.60 15.21 -15.40
C HIS A 57 -13.75 14.90 -13.91
N PRO A 58 -12.67 14.54 -13.18
CA PRO A 58 -12.71 14.41 -11.74
C PRO A 58 -12.99 15.77 -11.08
N THR A 59 -13.47 15.76 -9.84
CA THR A 59 -13.61 17.02 -9.09
C THR A 59 -12.24 17.64 -8.82
N ALA A 60 -12.18 18.99 -8.74
CA ALA A 60 -10.92 19.71 -8.48
C ALA A 60 -10.24 19.27 -7.17
N SER A 61 -11.03 18.94 -6.14
CA SER A 61 -10.51 18.39 -4.88
C SER A 61 -9.88 17.00 -5.05
N ALA A 62 -10.50 16.12 -5.85
CA ALA A 62 -9.97 14.79 -6.12
C ALA A 62 -8.68 14.85 -6.95
N MET A 63 -8.61 15.74 -7.95
CA MET A 63 -7.38 15.95 -8.73
C MET A 63 -6.24 16.46 -7.86
N LYS A 64 -6.48 17.45 -7.00
CA LYS A 64 -5.48 18.02 -6.08
C LYS A 64 -4.90 17.00 -5.11
N MET A 65 -5.69 16.00 -4.72
CA MET A 65 -5.24 14.92 -3.82
C MET A 65 -4.58 13.74 -4.54
N ALA A 66 -4.77 13.64 -5.84
CA ALA A 66 -4.28 12.54 -6.66
C ALA A 66 -2.96 12.94 -7.34
N THR A 67 -1.88 13.03 -6.57
CA THR A 67 -0.54 13.36 -7.08
C THR A 67 0.14 12.17 -7.77
N GLY A 68 1.03 12.45 -8.70
CA GLY A 68 1.85 11.48 -9.41
C GLY A 68 1.07 10.54 -10.35
N TYR A 69 1.74 9.51 -10.85
CA TYR A 69 1.20 8.52 -11.80
C TYR A 69 -0.01 7.75 -11.24
N SER A 70 -0.82 7.18 -12.15
CA SER A 70 -2.05 6.47 -11.79
C SER A 70 -1.77 5.07 -11.23
N PHE A 71 -1.02 4.27 -11.94
CA PHE A 71 -0.87 2.83 -11.70
C PHE A 71 0.33 2.49 -10.81
N PRO A 72 0.17 1.61 -9.82
CA PRO A 72 -1.08 1.12 -9.25
C PRO A 72 -1.65 2.08 -8.17
N SER A 73 -2.87 1.80 -7.67
CA SER A 73 -3.55 2.69 -6.70
C SER A 73 -2.90 2.68 -5.31
N GLY A 74 -2.32 3.83 -4.90
CA GLY A 74 -1.70 3.97 -3.58
C GLY A 74 -2.69 3.87 -2.42
N HIS A 75 -3.88 4.48 -2.54
CA HIS A 75 -4.92 4.42 -1.51
C HIS A 75 -5.42 2.98 -1.28
N THR A 76 -5.59 2.22 -2.35
CA THR A 76 -5.98 0.81 -2.26
C THR A 76 -4.87 -0.03 -1.63
N ALA A 77 -3.60 0.24 -1.96
CA ALA A 77 -2.45 -0.43 -1.34
C ALA A 77 -2.40 -0.18 0.18
N ILE A 78 -2.57 1.07 0.62
CA ILE A 78 -2.61 1.43 2.04
C ILE A 78 -3.80 0.76 2.74
N ALA A 79 -4.99 0.84 2.15
CA ALA A 79 -6.19 0.22 2.71
C ALA A 79 -6.03 -1.30 2.85
N THR A 80 -5.47 -1.97 1.85
CA THR A 80 -5.20 -3.43 1.90
C THR A 80 -4.15 -3.75 2.97
N SER A 81 -3.09 -2.96 3.09
CA SER A 81 -2.06 -3.16 4.11
C SER A 81 -2.62 -3.08 5.53
N ILE A 82 -3.46 -2.10 5.83
CA ILE A 82 -3.99 -1.87 7.18
C ILE A 82 -5.25 -2.72 7.42
N TRP A 83 -6.31 -2.47 6.66
CA TRP A 83 -7.59 -3.15 6.90
C TRP A 83 -7.55 -4.62 6.49
N GLY A 84 -6.86 -4.94 5.39
CA GLY A 84 -6.59 -6.33 5.00
C GLY A 84 -5.75 -7.07 6.04
N GLY A 85 -4.71 -6.42 6.59
CA GLY A 85 -3.91 -6.96 7.70
C GLY A 85 -4.74 -7.23 8.95
N LEU A 86 -5.65 -6.33 9.33
CA LEU A 86 -6.59 -6.52 10.44
C LEU A 86 -7.61 -7.64 10.14
N ALA A 87 -8.09 -7.76 8.91
CA ALA A 87 -8.96 -8.86 8.51
C ALA A 87 -8.28 -10.23 8.69
N VAL A 88 -6.99 -10.32 8.38
CA VAL A 88 -6.16 -11.53 8.62
C VAL A 88 -6.01 -11.80 10.11
N LYS A 89 -5.71 -10.77 10.92
CA LYS A 89 -5.58 -10.92 12.38
C LYS A 89 -6.88 -11.40 13.03
N PHE A 90 -8.00 -10.84 12.62
CA PHE A 90 -9.33 -11.17 13.17
C PHE A 90 -10.09 -12.21 12.33
N TRP A 91 -9.37 -13.10 11.63
CA TRP A 91 -9.98 -14.07 10.72
C TRP A 91 -11.09 -14.92 11.31
N ASN A 92 -10.95 -15.31 12.57
CA ASN A 92 -11.93 -16.14 13.29
C ASN A 92 -13.20 -15.36 13.69
N ASN A 93 -13.14 -14.03 13.76
CA ASN A 93 -14.31 -13.20 14.01
C ASN A 93 -14.92 -12.76 12.67
N LYS A 94 -16.00 -13.44 12.27
CA LYS A 94 -16.65 -13.18 10.98
C LYS A 94 -17.07 -11.72 10.79
N VAL A 95 -17.59 -11.07 11.83
CA VAL A 95 -18.05 -9.68 11.75
C VAL A 95 -16.88 -8.74 11.45
N LEU A 96 -15.81 -8.79 12.24
CA LEU A 96 -14.64 -7.95 12.05
C LEU A 96 -13.96 -8.23 10.71
N ARG A 97 -13.81 -9.51 10.36
CA ARG A 97 -13.22 -9.90 9.08
C ARG A 97 -13.94 -9.27 7.89
N TYR A 98 -15.25 -9.45 7.82
CA TYR A 98 -16.02 -8.91 6.70
C TYR A 98 -16.11 -7.38 6.73
N ALA A 99 -16.17 -6.77 7.92
CA ALA A 99 -16.12 -5.31 8.05
C ALA A 99 -14.82 -4.73 7.47
N PHE A 100 -13.67 -5.32 7.81
CA PHE A 100 -12.38 -4.86 7.28
C PHE A 100 -12.23 -5.12 5.78
N ILE A 101 -12.67 -6.28 5.27
CA ILE A 101 -12.68 -6.55 3.83
C ILE A 101 -13.57 -5.53 3.11
N CYS A 102 -14.75 -5.24 3.65
CA CYS A 102 -15.66 -4.23 3.09
C CYS A 102 -14.98 -2.85 3.01
N LEU A 103 -14.25 -2.44 4.05
CA LEU A 103 -13.50 -1.17 4.04
C LEU A 103 -12.46 -1.14 2.91
N VAL A 104 -11.71 -2.21 2.69
CA VAL A 104 -10.76 -2.30 1.57
C VAL A 104 -11.47 -2.12 0.23
N LEU A 105 -12.58 -2.83 0.01
CA LEU A 105 -13.34 -2.75 -1.23
C LEU A 105 -13.96 -1.36 -1.43
N LEU A 106 -14.49 -0.75 -0.37
CA LEU A 106 -15.05 0.60 -0.42
C LEU A 106 -13.99 1.65 -0.78
N VAL A 107 -12.78 1.54 -0.22
CA VAL A 107 -11.68 2.43 -0.61
C VAL A 107 -11.33 2.23 -2.08
N GLY A 108 -11.17 1.01 -2.54
CA GLY A 108 -10.90 0.72 -3.96
C GLY A 108 -12.00 1.27 -4.88
N PHE A 109 -13.27 1.00 -4.57
CA PHE A 109 -14.40 1.52 -5.32
C PHE A 109 -14.43 3.06 -5.34
N SER A 110 -14.16 3.70 -4.20
CA SER A 110 -14.14 5.17 -4.11
C SER A 110 -13.13 5.80 -5.08
N ARG A 111 -11.99 5.14 -5.35
CA ARG A 111 -10.97 5.66 -6.30
C ARG A 111 -11.47 5.65 -7.73
N ASN A 112 -12.21 4.61 -8.11
CA ASN A 112 -12.85 4.52 -9.42
C ASN A 112 -14.01 5.52 -9.52
N TYR A 113 -14.84 5.62 -8.49
CA TYR A 113 -15.96 6.56 -8.45
C TYR A 113 -15.51 8.04 -8.57
N LEU A 114 -14.39 8.38 -7.95
CA LEU A 114 -13.78 9.71 -8.05
C LEU A 114 -13.03 9.95 -9.38
N LEU A 115 -13.00 8.96 -10.29
CA LEU A 115 -12.32 9.02 -11.59
C LEU A 115 -10.80 9.29 -11.50
N VAL A 116 -10.20 8.99 -10.35
CA VAL A 116 -8.76 9.22 -10.13
C VAL A 116 -7.89 8.01 -10.43
N HIS A 117 -8.48 6.83 -10.53
CA HIS A 117 -7.85 5.57 -10.89
C HIS A 117 -8.75 4.75 -11.82
N THR A 118 -8.13 3.94 -12.66
CA THR A 118 -8.86 2.92 -13.44
C THR A 118 -9.17 1.69 -12.58
N PRO A 119 -10.15 0.84 -12.96
CA PRO A 119 -10.38 -0.43 -12.27
C PRO A 119 -9.14 -1.33 -12.23
N GLN A 120 -8.31 -1.29 -13.26
CA GLN A 120 -7.05 -2.04 -13.33
C GLN A 120 -6.07 -1.60 -12.24
N ASP A 121 -5.94 -0.28 -11.99
CA ASP A 121 -5.07 0.26 -10.92
C ASP A 121 -5.46 -0.29 -9.55
N VAL A 122 -6.76 -0.40 -9.31
CA VAL A 122 -7.33 -0.90 -8.05
C VAL A 122 -7.14 -2.40 -7.92
N VAL A 123 -7.48 -3.18 -8.96
CA VAL A 123 -7.38 -4.64 -8.95
C VAL A 123 -5.94 -5.09 -8.75
N VAL A 124 -4.98 -4.48 -9.48
CA VAL A 124 -3.56 -4.80 -9.32
C VAL A 124 -3.08 -4.48 -7.91
N SER A 125 -3.49 -3.33 -7.33
CA SER A 125 -3.15 -2.99 -5.95
C SER A 125 -3.70 -3.98 -4.93
N LEU A 126 -4.92 -4.49 -5.13
CA LEU A 126 -5.52 -5.53 -4.27
C LEU A 126 -4.72 -6.83 -4.36
N ILE A 127 -4.40 -7.28 -5.57
CA ILE A 127 -3.62 -8.51 -5.79
C ILE A 127 -2.24 -8.39 -5.12
N LEU A 128 -1.52 -7.31 -5.39
CA LEU A 128 -0.21 -7.04 -4.78
C LEU A 128 -0.32 -7.00 -3.25
N GLY A 129 -1.34 -6.33 -2.71
CA GLY A 129 -1.59 -6.26 -1.29
C GLY A 129 -1.80 -7.63 -0.67
N ILE A 130 -2.57 -8.52 -1.29
CA ILE A 130 -2.80 -9.89 -0.81
C ILE A 130 -1.47 -10.68 -0.77
N PHE A 131 -0.64 -10.57 -1.82
CA PHE A 131 0.68 -11.21 -1.84
C PHE A 131 1.60 -10.68 -0.74
N ILE A 132 1.57 -9.38 -0.47
CA ILE A 132 2.36 -8.74 0.60
C ILE A 132 1.88 -9.24 1.97
N LEU A 133 0.56 -9.27 2.21
CA LEU A 133 -0.01 -9.78 3.46
C LEU A 133 0.43 -11.23 3.73
N TRP A 134 0.32 -12.08 2.72
CA TRP A 134 0.73 -13.49 2.83
C TRP A 134 2.25 -13.64 3.00
N GLY A 135 3.04 -12.92 2.21
CA GLY A 135 4.50 -12.93 2.28
C GLY A 135 5.03 -12.48 3.63
N ASN A 136 4.44 -11.40 4.20
CA ASN A 136 4.82 -10.90 5.51
C ASN A 136 4.48 -11.85 6.66
N LEU A 137 3.37 -12.60 6.58
CA LEU A 137 3.10 -13.66 7.56
C LEU A 137 4.21 -14.71 7.55
N LYS A 138 4.64 -15.14 6.36
CA LYS A 138 5.74 -16.11 6.21
C LYS A 138 7.09 -15.55 6.68
N LEU A 139 7.35 -14.28 6.35
CA LEU A 139 8.58 -13.60 6.74
C LEU A 139 8.68 -13.46 8.27
N LEU A 140 7.62 -13.01 8.94
CA LEU A 140 7.63 -12.88 10.40
C LEU A 140 7.73 -14.23 11.11
N ASP A 141 7.02 -15.26 10.62
CA ASP A 141 7.17 -16.63 11.14
C ASP A 141 8.60 -17.16 10.94
N TRP A 142 9.24 -16.83 9.82
CA TRP A 142 10.62 -17.18 9.58
C TRP A 142 11.57 -16.42 10.51
N ILE A 143 11.37 -15.13 10.76
CA ILE A 143 12.17 -14.33 11.70
C ILE A 143 12.07 -14.93 13.11
N ASP A 144 10.86 -15.21 13.59
CA ASP A 144 10.61 -15.73 14.93
C ASP A 144 11.30 -17.12 15.20
N LYS A 145 11.52 -17.90 14.14
CA LYS A 145 12.12 -19.24 14.23
C LYS A 145 13.66 -19.28 14.24
N GLY A 146 14.34 -18.16 14.09
CA GLY A 146 15.79 -18.18 13.97
C GLY A 146 16.50 -17.03 14.66
N LYS A 147 17.66 -17.36 15.27
CA LYS A 147 18.52 -16.37 15.92
C LYS A 147 19.12 -15.43 14.86
N ASN A 148 19.09 -14.12 15.12
CA ASN A 148 19.67 -13.04 14.28
C ASN A 148 19.06 -12.90 12.87
N ARG A 149 17.90 -13.47 12.58
CA ARG A 149 17.24 -13.30 11.28
C ARG A 149 16.65 -11.90 11.08
N ASP A 150 16.36 -11.21 12.17
CA ASP A 150 16.02 -9.78 12.22
C ASP A 150 17.12 -8.92 11.59
N TRP A 151 18.40 -9.18 11.90
CA TRP A 151 19.54 -8.49 11.30
C TRP A 151 19.70 -8.76 9.80
N VAL A 152 19.38 -9.98 9.37
CA VAL A 152 19.37 -10.32 7.93
C VAL A 152 18.29 -9.51 7.20
N VAL A 153 17.08 -9.44 7.77
CA VAL A 153 16.00 -8.63 7.19
C VAL A 153 16.35 -7.15 7.20
N PHE A 154 16.92 -6.65 8.29
CA PHE A 154 17.38 -5.27 8.38
C PHE A 154 18.40 -4.93 7.28
N GLY A 155 19.42 -5.77 7.09
CA GLY A 155 20.41 -5.61 6.02
C GLY A 155 19.79 -5.68 4.62
N ALA A 156 18.85 -6.61 4.40
CA ALA A 156 18.12 -6.72 3.14
C ALA A 156 17.28 -5.46 2.84
N VAL A 157 16.59 -4.92 3.84
CA VAL A 157 15.81 -3.67 3.70
C VAL A 157 16.73 -2.50 3.34
N LEU A 158 17.86 -2.34 4.04
CA LEU A 158 18.83 -1.28 3.72
C LEU A 158 19.37 -1.41 2.30
N PHE A 159 19.71 -2.63 1.87
CA PHE A 159 20.17 -2.89 0.51
C PHE A 159 19.11 -2.53 -0.54
N VAL A 160 17.86 -2.98 -0.33
CA VAL A 160 16.75 -2.64 -1.23
C VAL A 160 16.51 -1.14 -1.28
N CYS A 161 16.54 -0.44 -0.14
CA CYS A 161 16.42 1.02 -0.12
C CYS A 161 17.53 1.71 -0.92
N ALA A 162 18.78 1.28 -0.76
CA ALA A 162 19.91 1.85 -1.52
C ALA A 162 19.75 1.62 -3.04
N VAL A 163 19.33 0.42 -3.45
CA VAL A 163 19.06 0.10 -4.85
C VAL A 163 17.91 0.96 -5.40
N LEU A 164 16.84 1.15 -4.64
CA LEU A 164 15.71 1.96 -5.06
C LEU A 164 16.07 3.45 -5.17
N ILE A 165 16.88 3.98 -4.25
CA ILE A 165 17.39 5.35 -4.34
C ILE A 165 18.22 5.51 -5.61
N ALA A 166 19.18 4.62 -5.84
CA ALA A 166 19.99 4.65 -7.06
C ALA A 166 19.11 4.54 -8.33
N TYR A 167 18.09 3.68 -8.30
CA TYR A 167 17.15 3.55 -9.42
C TYR A 167 16.38 4.85 -9.68
N THR A 168 15.90 5.53 -8.64
CA THR A 168 15.14 6.79 -8.80
C THR A 168 16.00 7.92 -9.35
N GLU A 169 17.29 7.97 -8.96
CA GLU A 169 18.23 8.98 -9.46
C GLU A 169 18.66 8.72 -10.92
N LEU A 170 18.84 7.46 -11.28
CA LEU A 170 19.31 7.09 -12.62
C LEU A 170 18.19 7.05 -13.67
N LYS A 171 16.94 6.95 -13.24
CA LYS A 171 15.82 6.82 -14.18
C LYS A 171 15.44 8.18 -14.78
N HIS A 172 15.36 8.23 -16.09
CA HIS A 172 14.76 9.34 -16.83
C HIS A 172 13.23 9.23 -16.74
N TYR A 173 12.59 10.24 -16.19
CA TYR A 173 11.13 10.32 -16.14
C TYR A 173 10.62 11.07 -17.36
N PRO A 174 9.44 10.69 -17.92
CA PRO A 174 8.76 11.53 -18.90
C PRO A 174 8.53 12.89 -18.26
N ILE A 175 9.11 13.93 -18.90
CA ILE A 175 9.01 15.30 -18.43
C ILE A 175 7.53 15.71 -18.54
N ASP A 176 7.03 16.54 -17.62
CA ASP A 176 5.88 17.46 -17.80
C ASP A 176 4.57 17.23 -17.04
N TYR A 177 4.47 16.40 -16.01
CA TYR A 177 3.17 16.25 -15.34
C TYR A 177 3.21 16.22 -13.80
N PHE A 178 4.15 16.94 -13.22
CA PHE A 178 4.21 17.11 -11.77
C PHE A 178 4.13 18.57 -11.36
#